data_5c22bd40a54e2c0231eb9639409f278f
#
_entry.id   5c22bd40a54e2c0231eb9639409f278f
#
_cell.length_a   1.000
_cell.length_b   1.000
_cell.length_c   1.000
_cell.angle_alpha   90.00
_cell.angle_beta   90.00
_cell.angle_gamma   90.00
#
_symmetry.space_group_name_H-M   'P 1'
#
loop_
_entity.id
_entity.type
_entity.pdbx_description
1 polymer ?
#
loop_
_entity_poly.entity_id
_entity_poly.type
_entity_poly.pdbx_seq_one_letter_code
_entity_poly.pdbx_strand_id
1 'polypeptide(L)'
;MRTPTPLIEGYTSLSFSSDGPFALRKFQNFLDNQLPDSVFRAKGILWFNESEKRHVFHLAGKRFSIDDSDWNGKRKNQLVLIGQEMDHSALREQLQECVSTDSGKEST
;
A
#
# COMPACT_ATOMS: atom_id res chain seq x y z
N MET A 1 -16.97 22.95 -7.07
CA MET A 1 -16.87 22.64 -6.72
C MET A 1 -16.67 21.98 -6.36
N ARG A 2 -16.44 21.71 -6.00
CA ARG A 2 -16.18 21.20 -5.46
C ARG A 2 -16.15 20.36 -4.97
N THR A 3 -15.92 19.95 -4.60
CA THR A 3 -15.73 19.25 -3.98
C THR A 3 -15.96 18.63 -3.36
N PRO A 4 -15.96 18.48 -3.22
CA PRO A 4 -16.25 17.83 -2.54
C PRO A 4 -16.05 17.37 -1.64
N THR A 5 -16.23 17.34 -1.36
CA THR A 5 -15.95 16.99 -0.45
C THR A 5 -15.72 16.56 0.41
N PRO A 6 -15.05 16.73 0.47
CA PRO A 6 -14.88 15.91 1.52
C PRO A 6 -15.42 16.51 2.64
N LEU A 7 -15.92 15.81 3.18
CA LEU A 7 -16.61 15.94 4.25
C LEU A 7 -15.83 16.30 5.41
N ILE A 8 -14.60 15.88 5.51
CA ILE A 8 -13.77 16.05 6.67
C ILE A 8 -12.55 16.79 6.28
N GLU A 9 -12.34 17.91 6.94
CA GLU A 9 -11.24 18.75 6.59
C GLU A 9 -9.91 18.11 6.84
N GLY A 10 -8.99 18.29 5.92
CA GLY A 10 -7.65 17.81 6.05
C GLY A 10 -7.46 16.35 5.71
N TYR A 11 -8.53 15.63 5.53
CA TYR A 11 -8.41 14.22 5.17
C TYR A 11 -8.21 14.10 3.67
N THR A 12 -7.27 13.25 3.30
CA THR A 12 -7.00 13.01 1.89
C THR A 12 -6.80 11.52 1.70
N SER A 13 -6.78 11.11 0.46
CA SER A 13 -6.51 9.72 0.13
C SER A 13 -5.42 9.63 -0.91
N LEU A 14 -4.70 8.54 -0.86
CA LEU A 14 -3.63 8.24 -1.79
C LEU A 14 -3.85 6.85 -2.34
N SER A 15 -3.88 6.73 -3.64
CA SER A 15 -3.97 5.41 -4.29
C SER A 15 -2.64 5.06 -4.88
N PHE A 16 -2.23 3.82 -4.68
CA PHE A 16 -0.99 3.32 -5.22
C PHE A 16 -1.24 1.96 -5.86
N SER A 17 -0.65 1.75 -7.02
CA SER A 17 -0.73 0.44 -7.66
C SER A 17 0.60 0.13 -8.30
N SER A 18 0.88 -1.14 -8.45
CA SER A 18 2.09 -1.56 -9.16
C SER A 18 1.82 -2.87 -9.88
N ASP A 19 2.52 -3.06 -10.98
CA ASP A 19 2.44 -4.30 -11.74
C ASP A 19 3.48 -5.31 -11.29
N GLY A 20 4.32 -4.95 -10.36
CA GLY A 20 5.30 -5.86 -9.78
C GLY A 20 4.99 -6.13 -8.33
N PRO A 21 5.48 -7.24 -7.79
CA PRO A 21 5.17 -7.59 -6.41
C PRO A 21 5.96 -6.75 -5.42
N PHE A 22 5.41 -6.60 -4.22
CA PHE A 22 6.14 -6.02 -3.11
C PHE A 22 7.11 -7.06 -2.54
N ALA A 23 8.21 -6.58 -2.00
CA ALA A 23 9.07 -7.43 -1.17
C ALA A 23 8.49 -7.39 0.24
N LEU A 24 8.17 -8.55 0.78
CA LEU A 24 7.48 -8.63 2.06
C LEU A 24 8.21 -7.89 3.17
N ARG A 25 9.51 -8.08 3.26
CA ARG A 25 10.30 -7.41 4.27
C ARG A 25 10.24 -5.90 4.17
N LYS A 26 10.31 -5.39 2.95
CA LYS A 26 10.27 -3.95 2.74
C LYS A 26 8.91 -3.38 3.12
N PHE A 27 7.86 -4.11 2.80
CA PHE A 27 6.53 -3.65 3.14
C PHE A 27 6.32 -3.68 4.65
N GLN A 28 6.83 -4.71 5.32
CA GLN A 28 6.75 -4.77 6.78
C GLN A 28 7.49 -3.61 7.42
N ASN A 29 8.67 -3.30 6.89
CA ASN A 29 9.43 -2.17 7.40
C ASN A 29 8.66 -0.86 7.18
N PHE A 30 8.00 -0.74 6.05
CA PHE A 30 7.19 0.43 5.77
C PHE A 30 6.08 0.58 6.82
N LEU A 31 5.38 -0.50 7.12
CA LEU A 31 4.31 -0.46 8.10
C LEU A 31 4.82 -0.14 9.50
N ASP A 32 5.96 -0.69 9.85
CA ASP A 32 6.49 -0.55 11.20
C ASP A 32 7.20 0.76 11.45
N ASN A 33 7.86 1.29 10.44
CA ASN A 33 8.78 2.39 10.64
C ASN A 33 8.53 3.63 9.79
N GLN A 34 7.83 3.48 8.69
CA GLN A 34 7.69 4.59 7.74
C GLN A 34 6.27 5.13 7.64
N LEU A 35 5.29 4.30 7.92
CA LEU A 35 3.91 4.73 7.80
C LEU A 35 3.59 5.74 8.90
N PRO A 36 3.21 6.96 8.56
CA PRO A 36 2.96 7.97 9.59
C PRO A 36 1.64 7.71 10.31
N ASP A 37 1.60 8.17 11.55
CA ASP A 37 0.39 8.03 12.36
C ASP A 37 -0.78 8.80 11.78
N SER A 38 -0.51 9.76 10.94
CA SER A 38 -1.57 10.52 10.30
C SER A 38 -2.38 9.68 9.32
N VAL A 39 -1.83 8.55 8.88
CA VAL A 39 -2.60 7.62 8.06
C VAL A 39 -3.34 6.70 9.01
N PHE A 40 -4.67 6.82 9.05
CA PHE A 40 -5.45 6.06 10.01
C PHE A 40 -6.28 4.97 9.38
N ARG A 41 -6.31 4.93 8.06
CA ARG A 41 -7.05 3.88 7.36
C ARG A 41 -6.32 3.51 6.09
N ALA A 42 -6.36 2.24 5.78
CA ALA A 42 -5.83 1.77 4.52
C ALA A 42 -6.51 0.47 4.15
N LYS A 43 -6.60 0.20 2.88
CA LYS A 43 -7.06 -1.10 2.44
C LYS A 43 -6.53 -1.34 1.05
N GLY A 44 -6.45 -2.58 0.70
CA GLY A 44 -6.01 -2.90 -0.64
C GLY A 44 -5.70 -4.36 -0.81
N ILE A 45 -5.18 -4.65 -1.98
CA ILE A 45 -4.79 -5.99 -2.35
C ILE A 45 -3.29 -5.98 -2.54
N LEU A 46 -2.62 -6.91 -1.90
CA LEU A 46 -1.17 -6.97 -1.92
C LEU A 46 -0.69 -8.23 -2.61
N TRP A 47 0.33 -8.07 -3.39
CA TRP A 47 1.01 -9.16 -4.09
C TRP A 47 2.45 -9.12 -3.61
N PHE A 48 2.86 -10.17 -2.91
CA PHE A 48 4.22 -10.27 -2.41
C PHE A 48 5.03 -11.24 -3.26
N ASN A 49 6.27 -10.87 -3.51
CA ASN A 49 7.16 -11.72 -4.28
C ASN A 49 7.38 -13.07 -3.61
N GLU A 50 7.24 -13.11 -2.29
CA GLU A 50 7.49 -14.32 -1.51
C GLU A 50 6.26 -15.20 -1.35
N SER A 51 5.13 -14.81 -1.90
CA SER A 51 3.89 -15.54 -1.70
C SER A 51 3.12 -15.62 -3.01
N GLU A 52 2.47 -16.74 -3.23
CA GLU A 52 1.64 -16.90 -4.41
C GLU A 52 0.20 -16.52 -4.14
N LYS A 53 -0.11 -16.14 -2.91
CA LYS A 53 -1.48 -15.81 -2.55
C LYS A 53 -1.77 -14.33 -2.73
N ARG A 54 -3.04 -14.04 -2.90
CA ARG A 54 -3.53 -12.69 -2.91
C ARG A 54 -3.79 -12.30 -1.46
N HIS A 55 -3.26 -11.17 -1.03
CA HIS A 55 -3.44 -10.74 0.34
C HIS A 55 -4.34 -9.53 0.39
N VAL A 56 -5.35 -9.59 1.23
CA VAL A 56 -6.26 -8.46 1.41
C VAL A 56 -5.87 -7.76 2.69
N PHE A 57 -5.51 -6.49 2.57
CA PHE A 57 -4.96 -5.70 3.66
C PHE A 57 -5.97 -4.67 4.15
N HIS A 58 -6.09 -4.55 5.45
CA HIS A 58 -6.91 -3.55 6.08
C HIS A 58 -6.16 -2.93 7.25
N LEU A 59 -6.20 -1.61 7.33
CA LEU A 59 -5.65 -0.89 8.47
C LEU A 59 -6.74 0.02 9.02
N ALA A 60 -6.96 -0.03 10.31
CA ALA A 60 -7.89 0.87 10.99
C ALA A 60 -7.23 1.32 12.28
N GLY A 61 -6.91 2.61 12.36
CA GLY A 61 -6.15 3.13 13.49
C GLY A 61 -4.77 2.53 13.51
N LYS A 62 -4.43 1.85 14.57
CA LYS A 62 -3.12 1.23 14.72
C LYS A 62 -3.16 -0.28 14.50
N ARG A 63 -4.30 -0.79 14.11
CA ARG A 63 -4.45 -2.22 13.90
C ARG A 63 -4.54 -2.53 12.42
N PHE A 64 -3.90 -3.61 12.04
CA PHE A 64 -4.05 -4.05 10.66
C PHE A 64 -4.28 -5.55 10.61
N SER A 65 -4.83 -6.00 9.51
CA SER A 65 -5.02 -7.41 9.27
C SER A 65 -4.71 -7.71 7.81
N ILE A 66 -4.27 -8.91 7.58
CA ILE A 66 -3.98 -9.39 6.24
C ILE A 66 -4.60 -10.77 6.10
N ASP A 67 -5.46 -10.92 5.11
CA ASP A 67 -6.11 -12.20 4.84
C ASP A 67 -5.64 -12.75 3.51
N ASP A 68 -5.51 -14.05 3.44
CA ASP A 68 -5.07 -14.72 2.22
C ASP A 68 -6.24 -15.17 1.39
N SER A 69 -6.07 -15.13 0.08
CA SER A 69 -7.05 -15.72 -0.81
C SER A 69 -6.33 -16.07 -2.10
N ASP A 70 -7.07 -16.64 -3.04
CA ASP A 70 -6.47 -17.01 -4.32
C ASP A 70 -6.66 -15.88 -5.32
N TRP A 71 -5.72 -15.77 -6.23
CA TRP A 71 -5.86 -14.81 -7.31
C TRP A 71 -6.94 -15.25 -8.27
N ASN A 72 -7.64 -14.24 -8.78
CA ASN A 72 -8.70 -14.48 -9.71
C ASN A 72 -8.51 -13.53 -10.87
N GLY A 73 -7.38 -13.67 -11.53
CA GLY A 73 -7.05 -12.81 -12.64
C GLY A 73 -5.63 -12.30 -12.51
N LYS A 74 -5.38 -11.13 -13.05
CA LYS A 74 -4.05 -10.59 -13.09
C LYS A 74 -3.57 -10.16 -11.71
N ARG A 75 -2.33 -10.48 -11.41
CA ARG A 75 -1.75 -10.10 -10.13
C ARG A 75 -1.28 -8.67 -10.17
N LYS A 76 -1.54 -7.94 -9.10
CA LYS A 76 -1.06 -6.57 -8.97
C LYS A 76 -1.24 -6.12 -7.54
N ASN A 77 -0.56 -5.04 -7.20
CA ASN A 77 -0.78 -4.36 -5.94
C ASN A 77 -1.72 -3.20 -6.17
N GLN A 78 -2.63 -3.01 -5.23
CA GLN A 78 -3.56 -1.90 -5.26
C GLN A 78 -3.83 -1.51 -3.83
N LEU A 79 -3.44 -0.30 -3.46
CA LEU A 79 -3.50 0.12 -2.07
C LEU A 79 -4.05 1.53 -1.98
N VAL A 80 -4.94 1.77 -1.04
CA VAL A 80 -5.48 3.10 -0.78
C VAL A 80 -5.20 3.44 0.67
N LEU A 81 -4.59 4.60 0.87
CA LEU A 81 -4.31 5.12 2.20
C LEU A 81 -5.17 6.35 2.44
N ILE A 82 -5.70 6.49 3.63
CA ILE A 82 -6.51 7.65 4.00
C ILE A 82 -5.95 8.23 5.27
N GLY A 83 -5.74 9.53 5.28
CA GLY A 83 -5.20 10.18 6.46
C GLY A 83 -5.27 11.69 6.34
N GLN A 84 -4.64 12.35 7.31
CA GLN A 84 -4.57 13.81 7.33
C GLN A 84 -3.15 14.24 7.02
N GLU A 85 -3.04 15.30 6.24
CA GLU A 85 -1.73 15.92 5.97
C GLU A 85 -0.68 14.90 5.53
N MET A 86 -1.10 13.98 4.69
CA MET A 86 -0.16 12.97 4.19
C MET A 86 0.77 13.60 3.16
N ASP A 87 2.04 13.23 3.23
CA ASP A 87 3.00 13.62 2.21
C ASP A 87 2.89 12.59 1.10
N HIS A 88 2.08 12.89 0.11
CA HIS A 88 1.80 11.94 -0.98
C HIS A 88 3.06 11.55 -1.73
N SER A 89 3.95 12.50 -1.98
CA SER A 89 5.18 12.19 -2.70
C SER A 89 6.06 11.23 -1.92
N ALA A 90 6.22 11.49 -0.63
CA ALA A 90 7.07 10.63 0.18
C ALA A 90 6.47 9.23 0.30
N LEU A 91 5.15 9.16 0.50
CA LEU A 91 4.50 7.86 0.63
C LEU A 91 4.58 7.06 -0.66
N ARG A 92 4.40 7.72 -1.79
CA ARG A 92 4.52 7.03 -3.07
C ARG A 92 5.92 6.49 -3.27
N GLU A 93 6.93 7.30 -2.92
CA GLU A 93 8.30 6.85 -3.06
C GLU A 93 8.57 5.65 -2.17
N GLN A 94 8.09 5.72 -0.94
CA GLN A 94 8.31 4.63 0.01
C GLN A 94 7.62 3.35 -0.45
N LEU A 95 6.41 3.46 -0.96
CA LEU A 95 5.71 2.31 -1.47
C LEU A 95 6.39 1.76 -2.73
N GLN A 96 6.86 2.66 -3.58
CA GLN A 96 7.55 2.23 -4.79
C GLN A 96 8.83 1.46 -4.42
N GLU A 97 9.49 1.87 -3.35
CA GLU A 97 10.69 1.17 -2.90
C GLU A 97 10.37 -0.20 -2.34
N CYS A 98 9.14 -0.42 -1.91
CA CYS A 98 8.72 -1.74 -1.45
C CYS A 98 8.54 -2.72 -2.60
N VAL A 99 8.35 -2.20 -3.80
CA VAL A 99 8.18 -3.08 -4.97
C VAL A 99 9.49 -3.80 -5.21
N SER A 100 9.40 -5.11 -5.35
CA SER A 100 10.58 -5.91 -5.58
C SER A 100 11.14 -5.64 -6.96
N THR A 101 12.40 -5.26 -7.03
CA THR A 101 13.03 -5.02 -8.31
C THR A 101 14.03 -6.10 -8.65
N ASP A 102 14.12 -7.08 -7.80
CA ASP A 102 15.11 -8.13 -8.00
C ASP A 102 14.90 -8.90 -9.24
N SER A 103 13.70 -9.04 -9.57
CA SER A 103 13.41 -9.80 -10.76
C SER A 103 13.93 -9.07 -11.95
N GLY A 104 14.19 -7.99 -11.80
CA GLY A 104 14.71 -7.27 -12.91
C GLY A 104 16.17 -7.28 -12.95
N LYS A 105 16.35 -7.61 -12.59
CA LYS A 105 17.21 -7.27 -12.74
C LYS A 105 18.09 -7.80 -12.93
N GLU A 106 17.85 -8.21 -12.77
CA GLU A 106 18.28 -8.63 -12.84
C GLU A 106 18.79 -8.72 -13.44
N SER A 107 18.85 -8.64 -13.48
CA SER A 107 19.12 -8.63 -13.94
C SER A 107 19.85 -8.47 -14.19
N THR A 108 20.07 -8.45 -14.17
CA THR A 108 20.72 -8.40 -14.28
C THR A 108 21.13 -8.61 -14.30
#